data_5a2777637b0c16bdc3094d5bdcd4455f
#
_entry.id   5a2777637b0c16bdc3094d5bdcd4455f
#
_cell.length_a   1.000
_cell.length_b   1.000
_cell.length_c   1.000
_cell.angle_alpha   90.00
_cell.angle_beta   90.00
_cell.angle_gamma   90.00
#
_symmetry.space_group_name_H-M   'P 1'
#
loop_
_entity.id
_entity.type
_entity.pdbx_description
1 polymer ?
#
loop_
_entity_poly.entity_id
_entity_poly.type
_entity_poly.pdbx_seq_one_letter_code
_entity_poly.pdbx_strand_id
1 'polypeptide(L)'
;MHRPFRVDGRKALITGGASGIGAATCRALHAAGAQVTIADIDQRGAEALSRELQGASVLILDITDEAAVAYAFARIAALDILVNNAGIGLVGGVVETALADFERLFRVNVQGMFLVTRAAMPLLLASRGSIVNIGSVAGLVGVKKRFAYCATKGAAIAMTRQLAVDYPTELRANCICPGTVDTPFVEAYLEKYHRHEKEKVRAELNQRQPVGRLGRPEEIANMVLYLCSPEAEFVSGSVLTIDGGWTAG
;
A
#
# COMPACT_ATOMS: atom_id res chain seq x y z
N MET A 1 22.30 -22.68 5.76
CA MET A 1 22.57 -21.29 5.33
C MET A 1 21.36 -20.42 5.64
N HIS A 2 21.54 -19.35 6.42
CA HIS A 2 20.48 -18.36 6.67
C HIS A 2 20.17 -17.65 5.34
N ARG A 3 18.92 -17.74 4.88
CA ARG A 3 18.41 -16.97 3.73
C ARG A 3 17.82 -15.68 4.29
N PRO A 4 18.36 -14.51 3.96
CA PRO A 4 17.82 -13.24 4.47
C PRO A 4 16.41 -12.97 3.95
N PHE A 5 15.71 -12.10 4.66
CA PHE A 5 14.36 -11.63 4.30
C PHE A 5 13.32 -12.75 4.18
N ARG A 6 13.38 -13.75 5.07
CA ARG A 6 12.36 -14.80 5.14
C ARG A 6 11.26 -14.44 6.13
N VAL A 7 10.03 -14.79 5.75
CA VAL A 7 8.81 -14.62 6.56
C VAL A 7 8.02 -15.93 6.62
N ASP A 8 8.74 -17.03 6.75
CA ASP A 8 8.18 -18.39 6.73
C ASP A 8 7.04 -18.58 7.73
N GLY A 9 5.90 -19.04 7.24
CA GLY A 9 4.71 -19.32 8.03
C GLY A 9 3.96 -18.08 8.54
N ARG A 10 4.49 -16.85 8.36
CA ARG A 10 3.80 -15.62 8.73
C ARG A 10 2.53 -15.43 7.90
N LYS A 11 1.46 -15.03 8.55
CA LYS A 11 0.16 -14.74 7.94
C LYS A 11 0.10 -13.27 7.52
N ALA A 12 0.02 -13.03 6.21
CA ALA A 12 0.05 -11.70 5.63
C ALA A 12 -1.27 -11.37 4.93
N LEU A 13 -1.84 -10.20 5.20
CA LEU A 13 -3.00 -9.65 4.52
C LEU A 13 -2.60 -8.37 3.78
N ILE A 14 -2.90 -8.31 2.48
CA ILE A 14 -2.57 -7.20 1.61
C ILE A 14 -3.86 -6.63 1.02
N THR A 15 -4.20 -5.38 1.37
CA THR A 15 -5.34 -4.68 0.77
C THR A 15 -4.97 -4.10 -0.59
N GLY A 16 -5.92 -4.12 -1.55
CA GLY A 16 -5.61 -3.77 -2.94
C GLY A 16 -4.61 -4.76 -3.55
N GLY A 17 -4.71 -6.03 -3.14
CA GLY A 17 -3.75 -7.08 -3.46
C GLY A 17 -3.86 -7.65 -4.86
N ALA A 18 -4.94 -7.35 -5.60
CA ALA A 18 -5.19 -7.96 -6.91
C ALA A 18 -4.33 -7.40 -8.05
N SER A 19 -3.72 -6.21 -7.89
CA SER A 19 -2.99 -5.56 -8.97
C SER A 19 -1.79 -4.71 -8.50
N GLY A 20 -0.95 -4.28 -9.43
CA GLY A 20 0.12 -3.30 -9.21
C GLY A 20 1.05 -3.65 -8.05
N ILE A 21 1.31 -2.70 -7.16
CA ILE A 21 2.17 -2.86 -5.99
C ILE A 21 1.64 -3.95 -5.06
N GLY A 22 0.32 -4.03 -4.86
CA GLY A 22 -0.30 -5.05 -4.02
C GLY A 22 -0.04 -6.46 -4.53
N ALA A 23 -0.22 -6.71 -5.82
CA ALA A 23 0.04 -8.02 -6.41
C ALA A 23 1.53 -8.40 -6.37
N ALA A 24 2.43 -7.44 -6.65
CA ALA A 24 3.86 -7.67 -6.51
C ALA A 24 4.25 -7.98 -5.04
N THR A 25 3.61 -7.30 -4.09
CA THR A 25 3.78 -7.57 -2.64
C THR A 25 3.31 -8.97 -2.27
N CYS A 26 2.14 -9.40 -2.76
CA CYS A 26 1.64 -10.75 -2.55
C CYS A 26 2.64 -11.80 -3.06
N ARG A 27 3.18 -11.60 -4.26
CA ARG A 27 4.21 -12.49 -4.84
C ARG A 27 5.48 -12.53 -4.00
N ALA A 28 6.00 -11.38 -3.61
CA ALA A 28 7.24 -11.30 -2.83
C ALA A 28 7.11 -11.97 -1.45
N LEU A 29 6.02 -11.69 -0.72
CA LEU A 29 5.79 -12.30 0.59
C LEU A 29 5.52 -13.81 0.47
N HIS A 30 4.76 -14.25 -0.53
CA HIS A 30 4.51 -15.67 -0.78
C HIS A 30 5.81 -16.42 -1.11
N ALA A 31 6.64 -15.90 -2.00
CA ALA A 31 7.96 -16.48 -2.33
C ALA A 31 8.91 -16.53 -1.14
N ALA A 32 8.74 -15.60 -0.18
CA ALA A 32 9.49 -15.58 1.08
C ALA A 32 8.90 -16.51 2.17
N GLY A 33 7.82 -17.25 1.88
CA GLY A 33 7.24 -18.27 2.75
C GLY A 33 6.03 -17.82 3.57
N ALA A 34 5.49 -16.62 3.34
CA ALA A 34 4.26 -16.19 4.00
C ALA A 34 3.02 -16.92 3.48
N GLN A 35 2.04 -17.08 4.36
CA GLN A 35 0.66 -17.44 4.01
C GLN A 35 -0.08 -16.14 3.67
N VAL A 36 -0.32 -15.93 2.37
CA VAL A 36 -0.85 -14.66 1.84
C VAL A 36 -2.37 -14.69 1.73
N THR A 37 -3.02 -13.64 2.21
CA THR A 37 -4.42 -13.31 1.95
C THR A 37 -4.48 -12.07 1.05
N ILE A 38 -5.03 -12.23 -0.14
CA ILE A 38 -5.24 -11.18 -1.14
C ILE A 38 -6.58 -10.53 -0.83
N ALA A 39 -6.58 -9.34 -0.27
CA ALA A 39 -7.81 -8.59 0.02
C ALA A 39 -8.04 -7.52 -1.06
N ASP A 40 -9.14 -7.62 -1.81
CA ASP A 40 -9.47 -6.69 -2.89
C ASP A 40 -10.98 -6.67 -3.16
N ILE A 41 -11.47 -5.61 -3.82
CA ILE A 41 -12.81 -5.55 -4.39
C ILE A 41 -12.87 -6.23 -5.76
N ASP A 42 -11.74 -6.34 -6.46
CA ASP A 42 -11.63 -7.05 -7.75
C ASP A 42 -11.49 -8.55 -7.53
N GLN A 43 -12.64 -9.22 -7.48
CA GLN A 43 -12.68 -10.67 -7.32
C GLN A 43 -11.90 -11.41 -8.40
N ARG A 44 -12.03 -11.00 -9.67
CA ARG A 44 -11.39 -11.69 -10.80
C ARG A 44 -9.87 -11.60 -10.73
N GLY A 45 -9.35 -10.42 -10.45
CA GLY A 45 -7.92 -10.20 -10.28
C GLY A 45 -7.36 -10.96 -9.08
N ALA A 46 -8.05 -10.93 -7.94
CA ALA A 46 -7.64 -11.63 -6.74
C ALA A 46 -7.63 -13.15 -6.92
N GLU A 47 -8.66 -13.73 -7.56
CA GLU A 47 -8.72 -15.16 -7.86
C GLU A 47 -7.66 -15.61 -8.89
N ALA A 48 -7.36 -14.75 -9.89
CA ALA A 48 -6.31 -15.03 -10.85
C ALA A 48 -4.94 -15.11 -10.17
N LEU A 49 -4.64 -14.14 -9.30
CA LEU A 49 -3.40 -14.12 -8.54
C LEU A 49 -3.31 -15.29 -7.52
N SER A 50 -4.42 -15.63 -6.87
CA SER A 50 -4.48 -16.78 -5.96
C SER A 50 -4.14 -18.09 -6.66
N ARG A 51 -4.64 -18.31 -7.88
CA ARG A 51 -4.27 -19.48 -8.70
C ARG A 51 -2.79 -19.49 -9.05
N GLU A 52 -2.21 -18.33 -9.37
CA GLU A 52 -0.77 -18.21 -9.63
C GLU A 52 0.06 -18.59 -8.39
N LEU A 53 -0.35 -18.10 -7.21
CA LEU A 53 0.39 -18.26 -5.96
C LEU A 53 0.13 -19.60 -5.23
N GLN A 54 -0.67 -20.51 -5.77
CA GLN A 54 -0.87 -21.88 -5.27
C GLN A 54 -1.02 -21.97 -3.73
N GLY A 55 -2.13 -21.47 -3.21
CA GLY A 55 -2.44 -21.52 -1.76
C GLY A 55 -2.64 -20.16 -1.10
N ALA A 56 -2.51 -19.08 -1.83
CA ALA A 56 -2.93 -17.78 -1.34
C ALA A 56 -4.46 -17.73 -1.19
N SER A 57 -4.94 -17.21 -0.06
CA SER A 57 -6.36 -17.02 0.20
C SER A 57 -6.87 -15.75 -0.49
N VAL A 58 -8.16 -15.71 -0.84
CA VAL A 58 -8.83 -14.52 -1.38
C VAL A 58 -9.85 -14.02 -0.36
N LEU A 59 -9.85 -12.72 -0.13
CA LEU A 59 -10.82 -12.01 0.69
C LEU A 59 -11.41 -10.87 -0.14
N ILE A 60 -12.65 -11.04 -0.62
CA ILE A 60 -13.34 -9.94 -1.33
C ILE A 60 -13.84 -8.96 -0.30
N LEU A 61 -13.28 -7.74 -0.31
CA LEU A 61 -13.49 -6.76 0.74
C LEU A 61 -13.48 -5.34 0.19
N ASP A 62 -14.57 -4.62 0.38
CA ASP A 62 -14.57 -3.16 0.33
C ASP A 62 -14.09 -2.62 1.69
N ILE A 63 -12.91 -2.06 1.72
CA ILE A 63 -12.31 -1.51 2.94
C ILE A 63 -13.07 -0.29 3.49
N THR A 64 -13.98 0.29 2.73
CA THR A 64 -14.80 1.44 3.15
C THR A 64 -16.09 1.02 3.88
N ASP A 65 -16.45 -0.25 3.83
CA ASP A 65 -17.58 -0.83 4.54
C ASP A 65 -17.13 -1.36 5.92
N GLU A 66 -17.45 -0.60 6.96
CA GLU A 66 -17.07 -0.93 8.35
C GLU A 66 -17.62 -2.29 8.80
N ALA A 67 -18.87 -2.60 8.43
CA ALA A 67 -19.50 -3.85 8.83
C ALA A 67 -18.83 -5.05 8.13
N ALA A 68 -18.54 -4.92 6.83
CA ALA A 68 -17.83 -5.94 6.05
C ALA A 68 -16.42 -6.16 6.59
N VAL A 69 -15.69 -5.09 6.92
CA VAL A 69 -14.35 -5.19 7.53
C VAL A 69 -14.42 -5.91 8.88
N ALA A 70 -15.31 -5.50 9.77
CA ALA A 70 -15.47 -6.12 11.08
C ALA A 70 -15.83 -7.62 10.96
N TYR A 71 -16.77 -7.95 10.07
CA TYR A 71 -17.18 -9.33 9.80
C TYR A 71 -16.03 -10.20 9.25
N ALA A 72 -15.24 -9.66 8.33
CA ALA A 72 -14.11 -10.36 7.74
C ALA A 72 -13.03 -10.66 8.80
N PHE A 73 -12.64 -9.66 9.58
CA PHE A 73 -11.58 -9.82 10.59
C PHE A 73 -12.00 -10.69 11.77
N ALA A 74 -13.28 -10.76 12.13
CA ALA A 74 -13.78 -11.69 13.14
C ALA A 74 -13.58 -13.18 12.77
N ARG A 75 -13.26 -13.48 11.49
CA ARG A 75 -13.00 -14.83 10.98
C ARG A 75 -11.53 -15.14 10.74
N ILE A 76 -10.67 -14.15 10.88
CA ILE A 76 -9.21 -14.32 10.76
C ILE A 76 -8.67 -14.76 12.11
N ALA A 77 -8.16 -15.99 12.19
CA ALA A 77 -7.69 -16.56 13.43
C ALA A 77 -6.36 -15.97 13.92
N ALA A 78 -5.49 -15.53 13.00
CA ALA A 78 -4.20 -14.92 13.32
C ALA A 78 -3.70 -14.08 12.14
N LEU A 79 -2.94 -13.02 12.45
CA LEU A 79 -2.33 -12.14 11.46
C LEU A 79 -0.98 -11.64 12.00
N ASP A 80 0.06 -11.70 11.17
CA ASP A 80 1.41 -11.25 11.51
C ASP A 80 1.81 -10.01 10.73
N ILE A 81 1.29 -9.86 9.50
CA ILE A 81 1.68 -8.81 8.56
C ILE A 81 0.42 -8.20 7.96
N LEU A 82 0.29 -6.89 8.08
CA LEU A 82 -0.72 -6.10 7.37
C LEU A 82 -0.04 -5.15 6.41
N VAL A 83 -0.43 -5.20 5.12
CA VAL A 83 -0.02 -4.21 4.13
C VAL A 83 -1.24 -3.40 3.68
N ASN A 84 -1.33 -2.16 4.11
CA ASN A 84 -2.34 -1.22 3.66
C ASN A 84 -1.88 -0.58 2.34
N ASN A 85 -2.28 -1.20 1.24
CA ASN A 85 -1.93 -0.75 -0.11
C ASN A 85 -3.13 -0.22 -0.89
N ALA A 86 -4.35 -0.64 -0.59
CA ALA A 86 -5.55 -0.16 -1.28
C ALA A 86 -5.64 1.37 -1.27
N GLY A 87 -5.94 1.94 -2.42
CA GLY A 87 -6.07 3.38 -2.56
C GLY A 87 -6.42 3.82 -3.97
N ILE A 88 -6.98 5.02 -4.07
CA ILE A 88 -7.34 5.66 -5.34
C ILE A 88 -6.65 7.01 -5.47
N GLY A 89 -6.60 7.52 -6.71
CA GLY A 89 -6.01 8.82 -7.03
C GLY A 89 -7.06 9.83 -7.50
N LEU A 90 -6.71 11.10 -7.36
CA LEU A 90 -7.47 12.22 -7.89
C LEU A 90 -6.54 13.27 -8.46
N VAL A 91 -6.95 13.91 -9.56
CA VAL A 91 -6.29 15.08 -10.14
C VAL A 91 -7.21 16.29 -9.94
N GLY A 92 -6.67 17.32 -9.33
CA GLY A 92 -7.36 18.59 -9.08
C GLY A 92 -6.61 19.43 -8.05
N GLY A 93 -6.64 20.74 -8.23
CA GLY A 93 -6.29 21.72 -7.20
C GLY A 93 -7.46 21.89 -6.22
N VAL A 94 -7.33 22.83 -5.28
CA VAL A 94 -8.38 23.07 -4.26
C VAL A 94 -9.69 23.57 -4.87
N VAL A 95 -9.62 24.37 -5.92
CA VAL A 95 -10.80 24.97 -6.57
C VAL A 95 -11.53 23.96 -7.46
N GLU A 96 -10.78 23.10 -8.15
CA GLU A 96 -11.33 22.13 -9.10
C GLU A 96 -11.83 20.83 -8.41
N THR A 97 -11.46 20.62 -7.14
CA THR A 97 -11.83 19.39 -6.43
C THR A 97 -13.25 19.51 -5.86
N ALA A 98 -14.21 18.78 -6.42
CA ALA A 98 -15.54 18.69 -5.86
C ALA A 98 -15.54 18.03 -4.48
N LEU A 99 -16.43 18.48 -3.57
CA LEU A 99 -16.53 17.94 -2.21
C LEU A 99 -16.74 16.40 -2.22
N ALA A 100 -17.62 15.92 -3.09
CA ALA A 100 -17.90 14.48 -3.20
C ALA A 100 -16.66 13.65 -3.62
N ASP A 101 -15.79 14.19 -4.50
CA ASP A 101 -14.55 13.54 -4.89
C ASP A 101 -13.51 13.57 -3.76
N PHE A 102 -13.44 14.68 -3.03
CA PHE A 102 -12.62 14.81 -1.82
C PHE A 102 -13.02 13.77 -0.77
N GLU A 103 -14.32 13.70 -0.44
CA GLU A 103 -14.86 12.76 0.54
C GLU A 103 -14.64 11.30 0.11
N ARG A 104 -14.88 10.97 -1.16
CA ARG A 104 -14.63 9.63 -1.70
C ARG A 104 -13.15 9.24 -1.56
N LEU A 105 -12.24 10.18 -1.84
CA LEU A 105 -10.80 9.94 -1.73
C LEU A 105 -10.39 9.68 -0.27
N PHE A 106 -10.88 10.48 0.66
CA PHE A 106 -10.63 10.30 2.09
C PHE A 106 -11.26 9.02 2.62
N ARG A 107 -12.46 8.67 2.17
CA ARG A 107 -13.13 7.43 2.56
C ARG A 107 -12.29 6.22 2.20
N VAL A 108 -11.73 6.15 0.98
CA VAL A 108 -10.91 5.01 0.58
C VAL A 108 -9.52 5.07 1.23
N ASN A 109 -8.78 6.18 1.03
CA ASN A 109 -7.36 6.23 1.35
C ASN A 109 -7.06 6.41 2.85
N VAL A 110 -7.99 6.97 3.61
CA VAL A 110 -7.79 7.28 5.04
C VAL A 110 -8.73 6.45 5.92
N GLN A 111 -10.04 6.58 5.72
CA GLN A 111 -11.01 5.85 6.53
C GLN A 111 -10.89 4.34 6.32
N GLY A 112 -10.76 3.86 5.07
CA GLY A 112 -10.57 2.44 4.78
C GLY A 112 -9.30 1.88 5.43
N MET A 113 -8.17 2.60 5.33
CA MET A 113 -6.93 2.23 6.04
C MET A 113 -7.15 2.16 7.56
N PHE A 114 -7.84 3.12 8.14
CA PHE A 114 -8.17 3.13 9.57
C PHE A 114 -9.04 1.94 9.96
N LEU A 115 -10.10 1.64 9.22
CA LEU A 115 -11.02 0.54 9.52
C LEU A 115 -10.31 -0.82 9.51
N VAL A 116 -9.52 -1.07 8.46
CA VAL A 116 -8.73 -2.30 8.34
C VAL A 116 -7.68 -2.40 9.45
N THR A 117 -6.94 -1.32 9.71
CA THR A 117 -5.93 -1.30 10.78
C THR A 117 -6.57 -1.58 12.13
N ARG A 118 -7.66 -0.88 12.48
CA ARG A 118 -8.39 -1.07 13.73
C ARG A 118 -8.85 -2.51 13.93
N ALA A 119 -9.41 -3.11 12.87
CA ALA A 119 -9.89 -4.49 12.94
C ALA A 119 -8.73 -5.52 13.04
N ALA A 120 -7.57 -5.21 12.46
CA ALA A 120 -6.38 -6.06 12.51
C ALA A 120 -5.61 -5.98 13.85
N MET A 121 -5.73 -4.87 14.58
CA MET A 121 -4.91 -4.58 15.77
C MET A 121 -4.88 -5.71 16.80
N PRO A 122 -6.01 -6.32 17.23
CA PRO A 122 -5.95 -7.39 18.23
C PRO A 122 -5.07 -8.57 17.79
N LEU A 123 -5.10 -8.93 16.50
CA LEU A 123 -4.32 -10.02 15.95
C LEU A 123 -2.83 -9.66 15.83
N LEU A 124 -2.54 -8.45 15.36
CA LEU A 124 -1.18 -7.94 15.19
C LEU A 124 -0.46 -7.74 16.54
N LEU A 125 -1.16 -7.25 17.56
CA LEU A 125 -0.59 -7.11 18.91
C LEU A 125 -0.27 -8.47 19.52
N ALA A 126 -1.15 -9.46 19.33
CA ALA A 126 -0.94 -10.83 19.83
C ALA A 126 0.28 -11.51 19.16
N SER A 127 0.58 -11.17 17.91
CA SER A 127 1.69 -11.78 17.15
C SER A 127 3.00 -10.96 17.17
N ARG A 128 3.01 -9.78 17.81
CA ARG A 128 4.05 -8.76 17.66
C ARG A 128 4.32 -8.48 16.18
N GLY A 129 3.24 -8.22 15.44
CA GLY A 129 3.22 -8.13 14.01
C GLY A 129 3.84 -6.86 13.43
N SER A 130 3.70 -6.72 12.12
CA SER A 130 4.14 -5.53 11.40
C SER A 130 3.06 -4.97 10.49
N ILE A 131 2.98 -3.64 10.43
CA ILE A 131 2.16 -2.89 9.47
C ILE A 131 3.08 -2.17 8.49
N VAL A 132 2.78 -2.30 7.19
CA VAL A 132 3.38 -1.46 6.15
C VAL A 132 2.27 -0.69 5.44
N ASN A 133 2.30 0.62 5.56
CA ASN A 133 1.37 1.52 4.87
C ASN A 133 2.01 2.01 3.56
N ILE A 134 1.29 1.90 2.44
CA ILE A 134 1.75 2.45 1.17
C ILE A 134 1.30 3.92 1.08
N GLY A 135 2.24 4.80 1.41
CA GLY A 135 2.13 6.24 1.26
C GLY A 135 2.29 6.69 -0.20
N SER A 136 3.00 7.78 -0.37
CA SER A 136 3.47 8.34 -1.66
C SER A 136 4.43 9.49 -1.36
N VAL A 137 5.33 9.81 -2.28
CA VAL A 137 6.06 11.10 -2.25
C VAL A 137 5.11 12.30 -2.16
N ALA A 138 3.89 12.17 -2.69
CA ALA A 138 2.84 13.18 -2.57
C ALA A 138 2.38 13.46 -1.12
N GLY A 139 2.72 12.59 -0.17
CA GLY A 139 2.52 12.84 1.26
C GLY A 139 3.69 13.59 1.92
N LEU A 140 4.81 13.73 1.22
CA LEU A 140 6.03 14.37 1.70
C LEU A 140 6.25 15.76 1.07
N VAL A 141 5.92 15.88 -0.22
CA VAL A 141 6.10 17.10 -1.00
C VAL A 141 4.82 17.47 -1.73
N GLY A 142 4.67 18.75 -2.07
CA GLY A 142 3.56 19.21 -2.89
C GLY A 142 3.71 18.70 -4.34
N VAL A 143 2.63 18.13 -4.88
CA VAL A 143 2.56 17.70 -6.28
C VAL A 143 1.46 18.49 -6.98
N LYS A 144 1.80 19.14 -8.10
CA LYS A 144 0.87 19.99 -8.85
C LYS A 144 -0.42 19.23 -9.18
N LYS A 145 -1.57 19.87 -8.92
CA LYS A 145 -2.92 19.30 -9.14
C LYS A 145 -3.18 17.98 -8.39
N ARG A 146 -2.65 17.85 -7.16
CA ARG A 146 -2.87 16.66 -6.30
C ARG A 146 -3.33 17.05 -4.89
N PHE A 147 -4.03 18.16 -4.73
CA PHE A 147 -4.40 18.74 -3.42
C PHE A 147 -4.96 17.68 -2.45
N ALA A 148 -6.08 17.07 -2.78
CA ALA A 148 -6.71 16.08 -1.92
C ALA A 148 -5.88 14.78 -1.77
N TYR A 149 -5.22 14.34 -2.86
CA TYR A 149 -4.38 13.14 -2.82
C TYR A 149 -3.17 13.32 -1.89
N CYS A 150 -2.49 14.48 -1.97
CA CYS A 150 -1.39 14.80 -1.04
C CYS A 150 -1.86 14.75 0.42
N ALA A 151 -3.02 15.32 0.72
CA ALA A 151 -3.59 15.29 2.07
C ALA A 151 -3.82 13.86 2.57
N THR A 152 -4.41 12.97 1.73
CA THR A 152 -4.63 11.57 2.15
C THR A 152 -3.34 10.80 2.36
N LYS A 153 -2.30 11.06 1.56
CA LYS A 153 -0.99 10.39 1.70
C LYS A 153 -0.18 10.95 2.88
N GLY A 154 -0.36 12.24 3.21
CA GLY A 154 0.13 12.82 4.46
C GLY A 154 -0.52 12.19 5.69
N ALA A 155 -1.84 11.92 5.64
CA ALA A 155 -2.54 11.22 6.71
C ALA A 155 -1.98 9.79 6.94
N ALA A 156 -1.69 9.03 5.88
CA ALA A 156 -1.07 7.71 6.01
C ALA A 156 0.28 7.75 6.73
N ILE A 157 1.10 8.77 6.46
CA ILE A 157 2.39 9.00 7.13
C ILE A 157 2.17 9.28 8.63
N ALA A 158 1.24 10.20 8.94
CA ALA A 158 0.94 10.56 10.33
C ALA A 158 0.40 9.36 11.12
N MET A 159 -0.54 8.61 10.57
CA MET A 159 -1.07 7.39 11.19
C MET A 159 0.02 6.35 11.44
N THR A 160 0.98 6.18 10.53
CA THR A 160 2.11 5.26 10.72
C THR A 160 2.96 5.63 11.92
N ARG A 161 3.33 6.91 12.03
CA ARG A 161 4.15 7.40 13.15
C ARG A 161 3.42 7.24 14.47
N GLN A 162 2.11 7.53 14.49
CA GLN A 162 1.31 7.39 15.70
C GLN A 162 1.24 5.93 16.16
N LEU A 163 1.00 4.98 15.25
CA LEU A 163 0.99 3.55 15.59
C LEU A 163 2.32 3.08 16.20
N ALA A 164 3.45 3.54 15.67
CA ALA A 164 4.76 3.17 16.19
C ALA A 164 5.03 3.74 17.60
N VAL A 165 4.43 4.87 17.94
CA VAL A 165 4.55 5.51 19.28
C VAL A 165 3.58 4.89 20.28
N ASP A 166 2.35 4.57 19.85
CA ASP A 166 1.33 3.99 20.72
C ASP A 166 1.63 2.54 21.12
N TYR A 167 2.33 1.78 20.26
CA TYR A 167 2.59 0.34 20.45
C TYR A 167 4.07 -0.01 20.24
N PRO A 168 5.00 0.58 21.01
CA PRO A 168 6.43 0.55 20.71
C PRO A 168 7.09 -0.82 20.86
N THR A 169 6.51 -1.72 21.65
CA THR A 169 7.06 -3.06 21.93
C THR A 169 6.25 -4.20 21.32
N GLU A 170 5.00 -3.91 20.95
CA GLU A 170 4.06 -4.92 20.47
C GLU A 170 3.87 -4.91 18.95
N LEU A 171 4.23 -3.80 18.29
CA LEU A 171 3.96 -3.62 16.87
C LEU A 171 5.06 -2.81 16.21
N ARG A 172 5.43 -3.16 14.98
CA ARG A 172 6.20 -2.27 14.11
C ARG A 172 5.29 -1.70 13.03
N ALA A 173 5.32 -0.40 12.84
CA ALA A 173 4.56 0.27 11.78
C ALA A 173 5.48 1.16 10.95
N ASN A 174 5.51 0.96 9.63
CA ASN A 174 6.34 1.73 8.71
C ASN A 174 5.55 2.18 7.49
N CYS A 175 5.97 3.26 6.86
CA CYS A 175 5.38 3.79 5.64
C CYS A 175 6.40 3.77 4.51
N ILE A 176 6.01 3.24 3.35
CA ILE A 176 6.77 3.40 2.12
C ILE A 176 6.12 4.50 1.30
N CYS A 177 6.92 5.43 0.81
CA CYS A 177 6.50 6.54 -0.05
C CYS A 177 7.08 6.36 -1.45
N PRO A 178 6.38 5.66 -2.35
CA PRO A 178 6.82 5.49 -3.73
C PRO A 178 6.78 6.80 -4.52
N GLY A 179 7.70 6.95 -5.49
CA GLY A 179 7.54 7.84 -6.62
C GLY A 179 6.46 7.34 -7.58
N THR A 180 6.59 7.66 -8.87
CA THR A 180 5.67 7.11 -9.88
C THR A 180 6.09 5.69 -10.23
N VAL A 181 5.19 4.72 -10.01
CA VAL A 181 5.41 3.28 -10.26
C VAL A 181 4.55 2.82 -11.43
N ASP A 182 5.11 2.04 -12.35
CA ASP A 182 4.42 1.51 -13.52
C ASP A 182 3.40 0.45 -13.11
N THR A 183 2.15 0.85 -13.05
CA THR A 183 1.03 0.06 -12.50
C THR A 183 -0.24 0.35 -13.28
N PRO A 184 -1.27 -0.51 -13.17
CA PRO A 184 -2.60 -0.21 -13.72
C PRO A 184 -3.18 1.13 -13.20
N PHE A 185 -2.77 1.58 -12.02
CA PHE A 185 -3.15 2.89 -11.48
C PHE A 185 -2.63 4.05 -12.36
N VAL A 186 -1.37 3.98 -12.82
CA VAL A 186 -0.79 4.98 -13.71
C VAL A 186 -1.42 4.88 -15.10
N GLU A 187 -1.69 3.67 -15.60
CA GLU A 187 -2.36 3.50 -16.89
C GLU A 187 -3.79 4.07 -16.86
N ALA A 188 -4.54 3.82 -15.80
CA ALA A 188 -5.87 4.41 -15.61
C ALA A 188 -5.82 5.95 -15.51
N TYR A 189 -4.77 6.52 -14.89
CA TYR A 189 -4.54 7.95 -14.88
C TYR A 189 -4.29 8.50 -16.29
N LEU A 190 -3.42 7.87 -17.08
CA LEU A 190 -3.13 8.26 -18.44
C LEU A 190 -4.37 8.18 -19.33
N GLU A 191 -5.15 7.08 -19.21
CA GLU A 191 -6.39 6.91 -19.97
C GLU A 191 -7.42 7.98 -19.62
N LYS A 192 -7.62 8.26 -18.34
CA LYS A 192 -8.66 9.19 -17.89
C LYS A 192 -8.37 10.65 -18.21
N TYR A 193 -7.11 11.08 -18.04
CA TYR A 193 -6.74 12.49 -18.08
C TYR A 193 -5.88 12.90 -19.28
N HIS A 194 -5.25 11.92 -19.97
CA HIS A 194 -4.23 12.16 -21.00
C HIS A 194 -4.35 11.23 -22.20
N ARG A 195 -5.56 10.79 -22.52
CA ARG A 195 -5.85 9.77 -23.55
C ARG A 195 -5.18 10.04 -24.90
N HIS A 196 -5.10 11.31 -25.32
CA HIS A 196 -4.55 11.71 -26.60
C HIS A 196 -3.05 12.04 -26.59
N GLU A 197 -2.42 12.02 -25.42
CA GLU A 197 -1.01 12.39 -25.24
C GLU A 197 -0.27 11.44 -24.26
N LYS A 198 -0.72 10.20 -24.15
CA LYS A 198 -0.21 9.22 -23.19
C LYS A 198 1.30 9.08 -23.19
N GLU A 199 1.91 8.93 -24.38
CA GLU A 199 3.35 8.74 -24.52
C GLU A 199 4.13 9.96 -24.04
N LYS A 200 3.68 11.16 -24.39
CA LYS A 200 4.27 12.41 -23.93
C LYS A 200 4.22 12.51 -22.40
N VAL A 201 3.03 12.28 -21.82
CA VAL A 201 2.87 12.37 -20.37
C VAL A 201 3.64 11.25 -19.66
N ARG A 202 3.72 10.04 -20.24
CA ARG A 202 4.56 8.97 -19.70
C ARG A 202 6.04 9.35 -19.68
N ALA A 203 6.53 10.02 -20.74
CA ALA A 203 7.89 10.55 -20.76
C ALA A 203 8.12 11.62 -19.68
N GLU A 204 7.15 12.53 -19.48
CA GLU A 204 7.20 13.52 -18.39
C GLU A 204 7.19 12.86 -17.00
N LEU A 205 6.40 11.79 -16.83
CA LEU A 205 6.41 11.01 -15.59
C LEU A 205 7.75 10.34 -15.34
N ASN A 206 8.42 9.82 -16.37
CA ASN A 206 9.77 9.26 -16.26
C ASN A 206 10.79 10.30 -15.80
N GLN A 207 10.73 11.52 -16.35
CA GLN A 207 11.66 12.60 -16.06
C GLN A 207 11.49 13.18 -14.63
N ARG A 208 10.35 12.94 -13.97
CA ARG A 208 10.16 13.37 -12.57
C ARG A 208 11.10 12.68 -11.60
N GLN A 209 11.52 11.47 -11.94
CA GLN A 209 12.51 10.72 -11.18
C GLN A 209 13.89 10.92 -11.83
N PRO A 210 14.91 11.41 -11.10
CA PRO A 210 16.28 11.56 -11.61
C PRO A 210 16.85 10.31 -12.27
N VAL A 211 16.43 9.11 -11.86
CA VAL A 211 16.81 7.85 -12.51
C VAL A 211 16.22 7.67 -13.92
N GLY A 212 15.34 8.57 -14.39
CA GLY A 212 14.84 8.63 -15.76
C GLY A 212 13.79 7.57 -16.15
N ARG A 213 13.21 6.87 -15.21
CA ARG A 213 12.18 5.85 -15.45
C ARG A 213 11.15 5.76 -14.32
N LEU A 214 10.01 5.15 -14.60
CA LEU A 214 9.08 4.74 -13.55
C LEU A 214 9.70 3.63 -12.69
N GLY A 215 9.32 3.60 -11.41
CA GLY A 215 9.59 2.47 -10.53
C GLY A 215 8.84 1.23 -11.00
N ARG A 216 9.35 0.05 -10.70
CA ARG A 216 8.63 -1.22 -10.90
C ARG A 216 7.90 -1.61 -9.60
N PRO A 217 6.72 -2.25 -9.67
CA PRO A 217 6.01 -2.74 -8.50
C PRO A 217 6.87 -3.61 -7.58
N GLU A 218 7.76 -4.42 -8.16
CA GLU A 218 8.67 -5.32 -7.45
C GLU A 218 9.68 -4.55 -6.59
N GLU A 219 10.10 -3.34 -7.01
CA GLU A 219 11.02 -2.52 -6.23
C GLU A 219 10.37 -2.05 -4.92
N ILE A 220 9.06 -1.77 -4.94
CA ILE A 220 8.30 -1.46 -3.75
C ILE A 220 8.05 -2.72 -2.90
N ALA A 221 7.67 -3.82 -3.53
CA ALA A 221 7.40 -5.10 -2.87
C ALA A 221 8.63 -5.64 -2.12
N ASN A 222 9.84 -5.46 -2.67
CA ASN A 222 11.08 -5.83 -2.00
C ASN A 222 11.32 -5.06 -0.70
N MET A 223 10.97 -3.76 -0.66
CA MET A 223 11.04 -2.98 0.58
C MET A 223 9.96 -3.41 1.57
N VAL A 224 8.75 -3.74 1.09
CA VAL A 224 7.71 -4.31 1.97
C VAL A 224 8.22 -5.60 2.61
N LEU A 225 8.81 -6.50 1.82
CA LEU A 225 9.39 -7.75 2.32
C LEU A 225 10.45 -7.50 3.40
N TYR A 226 11.41 -6.58 3.14
CA TYR A 226 12.39 -6.18 4.14
C TYR A 226 11.73 -5.71 5.43
N LEU A 227 10.79 -4.78 5.35
CA LEU A 227 10.11 -4.21 6.53
C LEU A 227 9.27 -5.25 7.32
N CYS A 228 8.82 -6.32 6.65
CA CYS A 228 8.07 -7.40 7.29
C CYS A 228 8.98 -8.50 7.84
N SER A 229 10.25 -8.54 7.46
CA SER A 229 11.22 -9.56 7.86
C SER A 229 11.85 -9.28 9.23
N PRO A 230 12.48 -10.30 9.86
CA PRO A 230 13.20 -10.13 11.12
C PRO A 230 14.35 -9.11 11.02
N GLU A 231 14.97 -8.96 9.84
CA GLU A 231 16.08 -8.04 9.62
C GLU A 231 15.67 -6.56 9.82
N ALA A 232 14.38 -6.26 9.83
CA ALA A 232 13.85 -4.92 10.10
C ALA A 232 13.35 -4.73 11.54
N GLU A 233 13.79 -5.56 12.50
CA GLU A 233 13.29 -5.52 13.89
C GLU A 233 13.49 -4.15 14.55
N PHE A 234 14.57 -3.44 14.22
CA PHE A 234 14.85 -2.09 14.72
C PHE A 234 14.26 -0.96 13.87
N VAL A 235 13.39 -1.27 12.89
CA VAL A 235 12.75 -0.29 12.01
C VAL A 235 11.29 -0.16 12.37
N SER A 236 10.91 0.94 13.06
CA SER A 236 9.52 1.30 13.37
C SER A 236 9.34 2.82 13.29
N GLY A 237 8.17 3.29 12.87
CA GLY A 237 7.85 4.70 12.67
C GLY A 237 8.52 5.34 11.46
N SER A 238 9.25 4.57 10.68
CA SER A 238 10.03 5.07 9.54
C SER A 238 9.15 5.39 8.35
N VAL A 239 9.56 6.44 7.61
CA VAL A 239 8.97 6.85 6.34
C VAL A 239 10.07 6.74 5.29
N LEU A 240 9.96 5.74 4.43
CA LEU A 240 11.02 5.40 3.46
C LEU A 240 10.56 5.75 2.05
N THR A 241 11.38 6.52 1.35
CA THR A 241 11.14 6.85 -0.07
C THR A 241 11.75 5.80 -0.98
N ILE A 242 11.00 5.40 -2.01
CA ILE A 242 11.47 4.63 -3.15
C ILE A 242 10.97 5.35 -4.39
N ASP A 243 11.68 6.38 -4.81
CA ASP A 243 11.17 7.39 -5.72
C ASP A 243 12.14 7.76 -6.85
N GLY A 244 13.23 7.01 -6.98
CA GLY A 244 14.25 7.27 -8.00
C GLY A 244 14.94 8.62 -7.86
N GLY A 245 14.98 9.18 -6.65
CA GLY A 245 15.62 10.46 -6.34
C GLY A 245 14.69 11.67 -6.44
N TRP A 246 13.38 11.49 -6.70
CA TRP A 246 12.44 12.61 -6.87
C TRP A 246 12.45 13.60 -5.69
N THR A 247 12.52 13.10 -4.46
CA THR A 247 12.48 13.96 -3.26
C THR A 247 13.87 14.36 -2.74
N ALA A 248 14.95 14.01 -3.44
CA ALA A 248 16.32 14.33 -3.04
C ALA A 248 16.83 15.69 -3.55
N GLY A 249 16.10 16.34 -4.46
CA GLY A 249 16.49 17.63 -5.07
C GLY A 249 15.31 18.54 -5.38
#